data_2828c0256c4b9a60c5837c49baa6d34b
#
_entry.id   2828c0256c4b9a60c5837c49baa6d34b
#
_cell.length_a   1.000
_cell.length_b   1.000
_cell.length_c   1.000
_cell.angle_alpha   90.00
_cell.angle_beta   90.00
_cell.angle_gamma   90.00
#
_symmetry.space_group_name_H-M   'P 1'
#
loop_
_entity.id
_entity.type
_entity.pdbx_description
1 polymer ?
#
loop_
_entity_poly.entity_id
_entity_poly.type
_entity_poly.pdbx_seq_one_letter_code
_entity_poly.pdbx_strand_id
1 'polypeptide(L)'
;MSDREPVDIMGVFAFPNPDKDKRDIRFIDSAYRTLFTIKDGESIVITRFDGEKMVLPCKYIDDCHVCVGNSAYHICEFAEMQERNGNIYVPSAPKISAEIGTYEIYQLTAIADVDYCFQPYAEAKGKLQSADYQRSYAGMYAKENSLEHLWTKHNSDHRPFAHRMRSMSVSDIVVLTQGGKKTAYYADTFGFQEVPEFLAQQRVQKKHKERGEAR
;
A
#
# COMPACT_ATOMS: atom_id res chain seq x y z
N MET A 1 -12.10 -5.92 28.94
CA MET A 1 -11.31 -5.05 28.06
C MET A 1 -10.88 -5.93 26.89
N SER A 2 -11.35 -5.64 25.70
CA SER A 2 -11.01 -6.42 24.51
C SER A 2 -9.54 -6.14 24.17
N ASP A 3 -8.71 -7.17 24.21
CA ASP A 3 -7.31 -7.12 23.72
C ASP A 3 -7.33 -6.92 22.20
N ARG A 4 -7.47 -5.66 21.78
CA ARG A 4 -7.35 -5.27 20.39
C ARG A 4 -5.88 -5.08 20.09
N GLU A 5 -5.31 -6.03 19.35
CA GLU A 5 -3.96 -5.85 18.86
C GLU A 5 -3.92 -4.75 17.77
N PRO A 6 -2.86 -3.95 17.78
CA PRO A 6 -2.67 -2.91 16.80
C PRO A 6 -2.55 -3.48 15.38
N VAL A 7 -3.23 -2.84 14.43
CA VAL A 7 -3.13 -3.17 13.01
C VAL A 7 -2.14 -2.22 12.35
N ASP A 8 -1.02 -2.76 11.88
CA ASP A 8 -0.08 -2.01 11.05
C ASP A 8 -0.55 -2.10 9.59
N ILE A 9 -0.97 -0.97 9.03
CA ILE A 9 -1.44 -0.85 7.64
C ILE A 9 -0.26 -0.42 6.77
N MET A 10 0.86 -1.12 6.89
CA MET A 10 2.04 -0.83 6.10
C MET A 10 1.76 -0.91 4.61
N GLY A 11 1.99 0.20 3.92
CA GLY A 11 1.90 0.28 2.48
C GLY A 11 0.48 0.36 1.92
N VAL A 12 -0.54 0.57 2.75
CA VAL A 12 -1.92 0.81 2.31
C VAL A 12 -2.27 2.27 2.51
N PHE A 13 -2.73 2.93 1.45
CA PHE A 13 -3.31 4.26 1.58
C PHE A 13 -4.73 4.16 2.11
N ALA A 14 -4.96 4.79 3.24
CA ALA A 14 -6.26 4.87 3.86
C ALA A 14 -6.86 6.27 3.64
N PHE A 15 -8.17 6.30 3.45
CA PHE A 15 -8.95 7.52 3.30
C PHE A 15 -9.96 7.59 4.45
N PRO A 16 -9.96 8.67 5.24
CA PRO A 16 -10.95 8.83 6.30
C PRO A 16 -12.31 9.14 5.66
N ASN A 17 -13.30 8.30 5.93
CA ASN A 17 -14.66 8.43 5.43
C ASN A 17 -15.62 8.65 6.61
N PRO A 18 -16.08 9.88 6.83
CA PRO A 18 -16.99 10.18 7.94
C PRO A 18 -18.32 9.45 7.81
N ASP A 19 -18.83 8.94 8.91
CA ASP A 19 -20.16 8.36 9.02
C ASP A 19 -21.04 9.32 9.87
N LYS A 20 -21.84 10.16 9.22
CA LYS A 20 -22.66 11.19 9.86
C LYS A 20 -23.67 10.64 10.85
N ASP A 21 -24.18 9.45 10.62
CA ASP A 21 -25.23 8.86 11.44
C ASP A 21 -24.67 8.36 12.80
N LYS A 22 -23.39 8.02 12.83
CA LYS A 22 -22.70 7.50 14.03
C LYS A 22 -21.62 8.42 14.56
N ARG A 23 -21.23 9.44 13.79
CA ARG A 23 -20.02 10.24 14.02
C ARG A 23 -18.75 9.39 14.14
N ASP A 24 -18.78 8.20 13.54
CA ASP A 24 -17.60 7.35 13.43
C ASP A 24 -16.79 7.76 12.19
N ILE A 25 -15.50 7.45 12.22
CA ILE A 25 -14.61 7.69 11.09
C ILE A 25 -14.17 6.33 10.56
N ARG A 26 -14.63 5.98 9.37
CA ARG A 26 -14.21 4.77 8.69
C ARG A 26 -12.99 5.10 7.84
N PHE A 27 -11.91 4.39 8.02
CA PHE A 27 -10.80 4.44 7.10
C PHE A 27 -11.02 3.39 6.01
N ILE A 28 -11.07 3.83 4.78
CA ILE A 28 -11.37 3.01 3.61
C ILE A 28 -10.15 2.96 2.69
N ASP A 29 -10.08 1.94 1.86
CA ASP A 29 -9.12 1.89 0.74
C ASP A 29 -9.66 2.60 -0.51
N SER A 30 -8.86 2.66 -1.56
CA SER A 30 -9.26 3.26 -2.86
C SER A 30 -10.42 2.53 -3.55
N ALA A 31 -10.82 1.36 -3.09
CA ALA A 31 -11.99 0.61 -3.56
C ALA A 31 -13.20 0.78 -2.62
N TYR A 32 -13.17 1.77 -1.71
CA TYR A 32 -14.21 2.06 -0.70
C TYR A 32 -14.47 0.91 0.29
N ARG A 33 -13.54 -0.03 0.46
CA ARG A 33 -13.64 -1.07 1.47
C ARG A 33 -13.17 -0.54 2.81
N THR A 34 -13.96 -0.77 3.86
CA THR A 34 -13.59 -0.34 5.20
C THR A 34 -12.41 -1.16 5.71
N LEU A 35 -11.32 -0.47 6.03
CA LEU A 35 -10.13 -1.06 6.63
C LEU A 35 -10.34 -1.22 8.14
N PHE A 36 -10.80 -0.16 8.79
CA PHE A 36 -11.14 -0.10 10.19
C PHE A 36 -12.03 1.12 10.47
N THR A 37 -12.67 1.12 11.62
CA THR A 37 -13.50 2.23 12.11
C THR A 37 -13.01 2.67 13.47
N ILE A 38 -12.88 3.97 13.68
CA ILE A 38 -12.60 4.60 14.96
C ILE A 38 -13.77 5.49 15.36
N LYS A 39 -13.91 5.73 16.65
CA LYS A 39 -14.90 6.67 17.19
C LYS A 39 -14.37 8.10 17.10
N ASP A 40 -15.30 9.04 17.04
CA ASP A 40 -14.98 10.47 17.18
C ASP A 40 -14.12 10.73 18.41
N GLY A 41 -12.97 11.35 18.24
CA GLY A 41 -11.98 11.62 19.30
C GLY A 41 -10.95 10.53 19.56
N GLU A 42 -11.07 9.34 18.98
CA GLU A 42 -10.01 8.32 19.05
C GLU A 42 -8.80 8.73 18.18
N SER A 43 -7.65 8.15 18.51
CA SER A 43 -6.39 8.49 17.82
C SER A 43 -5.93 7.39 16.90
N ILE A 44 -5.27 7.79 15.82
CA ILE A 44 -4.42 6.92 15.00
C ILE A 44 -2.94 7.17 15.33
N VAL A 45 -2.11 6.20 15.00
CA VAL A 45 -0.65 6.35 15.06
C VAL A 45 -0.10 6.22 13.64
N ILE A 46 0.68 7.20 13.22
CA ILE A 46 1.43 7.13 11.98
C ILE A 46 2.87 6.82 12.32
N THR A 47 3.39 5.72 11.78
CA THR A 47 4.81 5.40 11.85
C THR A 47 5.50 6.02 10.65
N ARG A 48 6.36 6.99 10.88
CA ARG A 48 7.17 7.65 9.85
C ARG A 48 8.22 6.69 9.28
N PHE A 49 8.77 7.04 8.12
CA PHE A 49 9.80 6.25 7.45
C PHE A 49 11.10 6.11 8.27
N ASP A 50 11.37 7.06 9.17
CA ASP A 50 12.49 7.03 10.13
C ASP A 50 12.18 6.20 11.39
N GLY A 51 10.97 5.64 11.49
CA GLY A 51 10.50 4.85 12.64
C GLY A 51 9.86 5.69 13.76
N GLU A 52 9.87 7.02 13.68
CA GLU A 52 9.19 7.89 14.64
C GLU A 52 7.67 7.67 14.56
N LYS A 53 7.00 7.71 15.72
CA LYS A 53 5.55 7.53 15.82
C LYS A 53 4.87 8.83 16.17
N MET A 54 3.90 9.24 15.35
CA MET A 54 3.02 10.37 15.61
C MET A 54 1.65 9.85 16.06
N VAL A 55 1.17 10.29 17.22
CA VAL A 55 -0.18 10.00 17.71
C VAL A 55 -1.09 11.16 17.34
N LEU A 56 -2.07 10.93 16.50
CA LEU A 56 -2.94 11.95 15.94
C LEU A 56 -4.39 11.68 16.31
N PRO A 57 -5.04 12.53 17.14
CA PRO A 57 -6.46 12.42 17.42
C PRO A 57 -7.26 12.69 16.14
N CYS A 58 -8.32 11.92 15.93
CA CYS A 58 -9.23 12.08 14.81
C CYS A 58 -10.58 12.58 15.31
N LYS A 59 -11.12 13.60 14.65
CA LYS A 59 -12.42 14.18 14.97
C LYS A 59 -13.29 14.25 13.72
N TYR A 60 -14.54 13.86 13.89
CA TYR A 60 -15.57 14.10 12.89
C TYR A 60 -15.81 15.62 12.74
N ILE A 61 -15.84 16.11 11.52
CA ILE A 61 -16.22 17.51 11.22
C ILE A 61 -17.60 17.52 10.56
N ASP A 62 -17.71 16.93 9.39
CA ASP A 62 -18.94 16.79 8.58
C ASP A 62 -18.85 15.53 7.71
N ASP A 63 -19.82 15.34 6.81
CA ASP A 63 -19.94 14.15 5.95
C ASP A 63 -18.81 14.00 4.93
N CYS A 64 -17.98 15.02 4.74
CA CYS A 64 -16.86 15.01 3.77
C CYS A 64 -15.49 15.24 4.43
N HIS A 65 -15.45 15.69 5.69
CA HIS A 65 -14.22 16.11 6.33
C HIS A 65 -14.01 15.49 7.70
N VAL A 66 -12.76 15.18 7.98
CA VAL A 66 -12.28 14.79 9.31
C VAL A 66 -11.08 15.63 9.69
N CYS A 67 -10.93 15.90 10.98
CA CYS A 67 -9.71 16.46 11.53
C CYS A 67 -8.79 15.30 11.95
N VAL A 68 -7.54 15.31 11.48
CA VAL A 68 -6.49 14.38 11.92
C VAL A 68 -5.35 15.21 12.49
N GLY A 69 -5.09 15.06 13.79
CA GLY A 69 -4.21 15.99 14.50
C GLY A 69 -4.80 17.39 14.51
N ASN A 70 -4.07 18.35 13.94
CA ASN A 70 -4.47 19.74 13.85
C ASN A 70 -4.92 20.18 12.45
N SER A 71 -5.08 19.23 11.52
CA SER A 71 -5.41 19.52 10.12
C SER A 71 -6.73 18.88 9.73
N ALA A 72 -7.58 19.64 9.04
CA ALA A 72 -8.79 19.11 8.42
C ALA A 72 -8.46 18.51 7.06
N TYR A 73 -9.01 17.34 6.78
CA TYR A 73 -8.82 16.62 5.52
C TYR A 73 -10.16 16.28 4.90
N HIS A 74 -10.29 16.54 3.62
CA HIS A 74 -11.34 15.93 2.80
C HIS A 74 -11.04 14.43 2.64
N ILE A 75 -12.08 13.62 2.38
CA ILE A 75 -11.99 12.17 2.21
C ILE A 75 -10.84 11.70 1.30
N CYS A 76 -10.42 12.50 0.31
CA CYS A 76 -9.36 12.13 -0.64
C CYS A 76 -7.97 12.68 -0.31
N GLU A 77 -7.84 13.61 0.65
CA GLU A 77 -6.58 14.35 0.86
C GLU A 77 -5.64 13.65 1.85
N PHE A 78 -6.16 12.88 2.78
CA PHE A 78 -5.36 12.25 3.83
C PHE A 78 -4.33 11.24 3.28
N ALA A 79 -4.65 10.55 2.19
CA ALA A 79 -3.73 9.60 1.57
C ALA A 79 -2.42 10.25 1.10
N GLU A 80 -2.46 11.51 0.67
CA GLU A 80 -1.25 12.25 0.29
C GLU A 80 -0.36 12.55 1.50
N MET A 81 -0.96 12.88 2.63
CA MET A 81 -0.23 13.08 3.86
C MET A 81 0.43 11.79 4.34
N GLN A 82 -0.29 10.68 4.26
CA GLN A 82 0.23 9.36 4.61
C GLN A 82 1.38 8.95 3.71
N GLU A 83 1.27 9.18 2.39
CA GLU A 83 2.34 8.89 1.44
C GLU A 83 3.64 9.64 1.76
N ARG A 84 3.53 10.89 2.22
CA ARG A 84 4.68 11.72 2.59
C ARG A 84 5.29 11.35 3.93
N ASN A 85 4.49 10.94 4.89
CA ASN A 85 4.90 10.80 6.28
C ASN A 85 5.08 9.34 6.74
N GLY A 86 4.52 8.35 6.05
CA GLY A 86 4.68 6.94 6.42
C GLY A 86 3.36 6.18 6.55
N ASN A 87 3.38 5.11 7.33
CA ASN A 87 2.31 4.14 7.44
C ASN A 87 1.39 4.40 8.63
N ILE A 88 0.10 4.20 8.43
CA ILE A 88 -0.90 4.30 9.51
C ILE A 88 -0.90 3.03 10.35
N TYR A 89 -1.01 3.25 11.64
CA TYR A 89 -1.20 2.25 12.66
C TYR A 89 -2.35 2.66 13.56
N VAL A 90 -3.24 1.72 13.90
CA VAL A 90 -4.37 2.00 14.78
C VAL A 90 -4.30 1.12 16.00
N PRO A 91 -4.06 1.71 17.19
CA PRO A 91 -3.90 0.94 18.43
C PRO A 91 -5.13 0.13 18.85
N SER A 92 -6.31 0.53 18.37
CA SER A 92 -7.60 -0.03 18.80
C SER A 92 -8.35 -0.81 17.73
N ALA A 93 -7.83 -0.93 16.50
CA ALA A 93 -8.54 -1.63 15.44
C ALA A 93 -8.54 -3.16 15.65
N PRO A 94 -9.60 -3.86 15.27
CA PRO A 94 -9.57 -5.31 15.23
C PRO A 94 -8.53 -5.80 14.22
N LYS A 95 -7.91 -6.96 14.48
CA LYS A 95 -7.05 -7.61 13.49
C LYS A 95 -7.78 -7.69 12.15
N ILE A 96 -7.12 -7.25 11.10
CA ILE A 96 -7.55 -7.60 9.75
C ILE A 96 -7.48 -9.11 9.67
N SER A 97 -8.56 -9.77 9.25
CA SER A 97 -8.60 -11.23 9.22
C SER A 97 -7.44 -11.74 8.35
N ALA A 98 -6.93 -12.94 8.68
CA ALA A 98 -5.87 -13.59 7.89
C ALA A 98 -6.26 -13.81 6.41
N GLU A 99 -7.54 -13.63 6.08
CA GLU A 99 -8.09 -13.72 4.72
C GLU A 99 -7.87 -12.45 3.89
N ILE A 100 -7.57 -11.31 4.54
CA ILE A 100 -7.28 -10.05 3.87
C ILE A 100 -5.77 -9.87 3.85
N GLY A 101 -5.21 -9.84 2.66
CA GLY A 101 -3.82 -9.52 2.41
C GLY A 101 -3.63 -8.09 1.95
N THR A 102 -2.41 -7.77 1.59
CA THR A 102 -2.05 -6.53 0.90
C THR A 102 -1.33 -6.85 -0.40
N TYR A 103 -1.37 -5.92 -1.35
CA TYR A 103 -0.53 -5.99 -2.54
C TYR A 103 0.21 -4.67 -2.73
N GLU A 104 1.38 -4.78 -3.32
CA GLU A 104 2.19 -3.64 -3.71
C GLU A 104 2.50 -3.76 -5.19
N ILE A 105 2.47 -2.64 -5.92
CA ILE A 105 2.89 -2.58 -7.32
C ILE A 105 4.21 -1.84 -7.39
N TYR A 106 5.17 -2.45 -8.04
CA TYR A 106 6.48 -1.87 -8.31
C TYR A 106 6.64 -1.64 -9.81
N GLN A 107 7.05 -0.45 -10.18
CA GLN A 107 7.25 -0.03 -11.55
C GLN A 107 8.70 0.43 -11.75
N LEU A 108 9.22 0.20 -12.95
CA LEU A 108 10.56 0.65 -13.32
C LEU A 108 10.68 2.17 -13.20
N THR A 109 11.79 2.63 -12.62
CA THR A 109 12.07 4.07 -12.40
C THR A 109 12.65 4.73 -13.66
N ALA A 110 13.48 4.02 -14.39
CA ALA A 110 14.17 4.51 -15.59
C ALA A 110 13.90 3.56 -16.76
N ILE A 111 12.78 3.79 -17.46
CA ILE A 111 12.32 2.92 -18.55
C ILE A 111 13.35 2.83 -19.69
N ALA A 112 14.06 3.93 -19.99
CA ALA A 112 15.02 3.98 -21.08
C ALA A 112 16.34 3.24 -20.81
N ASP A 113 16.65 2.98 -19.54
CA ASP A 113 17.94 2.44 -19.12
C ASP A 113 17.90 0.93 -18.85
N VAL A 114 16.71 0.32 -18.98
CA VAL A 114 16.48 -1.08 -18.65
C VAL A 114 16.06 -1.85 -19.91
N ASP A 115 16.91 -2.79 -20.36
CA ASP A 115 16.74 -3.54 -21.60
C ASP A 115 15.58 -4.59 -21.58
N TYR A 116 15.06 -4.92 -20.38
CA TYR A 116 13.92 -5.81 -20.22
C TYR A 116 12.58 -5.06 -19.96
N CYS A 117 12.56 -3.75 -20.11
CA CYS A 117 11.34 -2.97 -19.97
C CYS A 117 10.30 -3.36 -21.03
N PHE A 118 9.08 -3.66 -20.60
CA PHE A 118 7.97 -4.14 -21.42
C PHE A 118 8.22 -5.47 -22.14
N GLN A 119 9.27 -6.21 -21.75
CA GLN A 119 9.60 -7.50 -22.33
C GLN A 119 8.93 -8.66 -21.56
N PRO A 120 8.68 -9.80 -22.21
CA PRO A 120 8.26 -11.02 -21.53
C PRO A 120 9.27 -11.44 -20.45
N TYR A 121 8.81 -12.17 -19.44
CA TYR A 121 9.71 -12.64 -18.38
C TYR A 121 10.88 -13.47 -18.89
N ALA A 122 10.69 -14.22 -19.98
CA ALA A 122 11.78 -14.98 -20.60
C ALA A 122 13.00 -14.11 -20.94
N GLU A 123 12.78 -12.85 -21.36
CA GLU A 123 13.84 -11.89 -21.69
C GLU A 123 14.38 -11.15 -20.45
N ALA A 124 13.53 -11.01 -19.41
CA ALA A 124 13.90 -10.35 -18.15
C ALA A 124 14.65 -11.29 -17.20
N LYS A 125 14.46 -12.61 -17.36
CA LYS A 125 15.03 -13.64 -16.48
C LYS A 125 16.55 -13.52 -16.40
N GLY A 126 17.05 -13.42 -15.15
CA GLY A 126 18.49 -13.24 -14.88
C GLY A 126 19.01 -11.80 -15.01
N LYS A 127 18.21 -10.88 -15.55
CA LYS A 127 18.54 -9.45 -15.66
C LYS A 127 17.81 -8.60 -14.63
N LEU A 128 16.65 -9.06 -14.16
CA LEU A 128 15.78 -8.36 -13.22
C LEU A 128 16.54 -7.93 -11.97
N GLN A 129 16.56 -6.61 -11.71
CA GLN A 129 17.16 -6.02 -10.52
C GLN A 129 16.09 -5.28 -9.72
N SER A 130 15.91 -5.64 -8.46
CA SER A 130 14.91 -4.95 -7.62
C SER A 130 15.25 -3.48 -7.36
N ALA A 131 16.51 -3.08 -7.58
CA ALA A 131 16.96 -1.68 -7.51
C ALA A 131 16.38 -0.79 -8.62
N ASP A 132 16.01 -1.37 -9.76
CA ASP A 132 15.46 -0.63 -10.91
C ASP A 132 14.00 -0.21 -10.68
N TYR A 133 13.38 -0.73 -9.62
CA TYR A 133 11.97 -0.55 -9.33
C TYR A 133 11.72 0.36 -8.14
N GLN A 134 10.66 1.14 -8.24
CA GLN A 134 10.06 1.84 -7.10
C GLN A 134 8.65 1.33 -6.84
N ARG A 135 8.23 1.36 -5.57
CA ARG A 135 6.85 1.07 -5.21
C ARG A 135 5.96 2.23 -5.64
N SER A 136 5.06 1.98 -6.59
CA SER A 136 4.14 2.97 -7.15
C SER A 136 2.76 2.93 -6.51
N TYR A 137 2.38 1.77 -5.93
CA TYR A 137 1.08 1.61 -5.30
C TYR A 137 1.12 0.56 -4.18
N ALA A 138 0.22 0.71 -3.23
CA ALA A 138 -0.10 -0.32 -2.26
C ALA A 138 -1.61 -0.32 -1.99
N GLY A 139 -2.18 -1.51 -1.77
CA GLY A 139 -3.60 -1.68 -1.54
C GLY A 139 -3.92 -2.97 -0.81
N MET A 140 -5.20 -3.15 -0.50
CA MET A 140 -5.68 -4.39 0.11
C MET A 140 -6.00 -5.43 -0.94
N TYR A 141 -5.67 -6.67 -0.62
CA TYR A 141 -5.92 -7.84 -1.45
C TYR A 141 -6.91 -8.75 -0.74
N ALA A 142 -8.14 -8.77 -1.22
CA ALA A 142 -9.16 -9.69 -0.73
C ALA A 142 -8.97 -11.06 -1.39
N LYS A 143 -9.44 -12.11 -0.71
CA LYS A 143 -9.31 -13.50 -1.18
C LYS A 143 -9.94 -13.75 -2.55
N GLU A 144 -10.98 -12.98 -2.87
CA GLU A 144 -11.71 -13.06 -4.14
C GLU A 144 -10.96 -12.40 -5.30
N ASN A 145 -9.93 -11.62 -5.01
CA ASN A 145 -9.13 -10.95 -6.03
C ASN A 145 -8.13 -11.93 -6.65
N SER A 146 -7.96 -11.85 -7.95
CA SER A 146 -6.86 -12.49 -8.67
C SER A 146 -5.84 -11.45 -9.14
N LEU A 147 -4.70 -11.90 -9.63
CA LEU A 147 -3.72 -11.01 -10.25
C LEU A 147 -4.29 -10.34 -11.50
N GLU A 148 -5.11 -11.04 -12.28
CA GLU A 148 -5.83 -10.53 -13.45
C GLU A 148 -6.85 -9.46 -13.04
N HIS A 149 -7.48 -9.62 -11.87
CA HIS A 149 -8.36 -8.58 -11.32
C HIS A 149 -7.56 -7.30 -11.00
N LEU A 150 -6.38 -7.44 -10.40
CA LEU A 150 -5.50 -6.29 -10.16
C LEU A 150 -5.05 -5.62 -11.46
N TRP A 151 -4.70 -6.43 -12.48
CA TRP A 151 -4.37 -5.92 -13.81
C TRP A 151 -5.52 -5.09 -14.39
N THR A 152 -6.73 -5.63 -14.39
CA THR A 152 -7.93 -4.92 -14.89
C THR A 152 -8.18 -3.64 -14.12
N LYS A 153 -8.11 -3.70 -12.78
CA LYS A 153 -8.31 -2.53 -11.90
C LYS A 153 -7.33 -1.39 -12.21
N HIS A 154 -6.04 -1.71 -12.40
CA HIS A 154 -4.98 -0.71 -12.62
C HIS A 154 -4.79 -0.33 -14.10
N ASN A 155 -5.60 -0.87 -14.99
CA ASN A 155 -5.67 -0.51 -16.41
C ASN A 155 -7.02 0.08 -16.83
N SER A 156 -7.96 0.27 -15.89
CA SER A 156 -9.24 0.93 -16.15
C SER A 156 -9.09 2.45 -16.23
N ASP A 157 -10.08 3.13 -16.84
CA ASP A 157 -10.13 4.59 -16.91
C ASP A 157 -10.20 5.25 -15.53
N HIS A 158 -10.77 4.55 -14.56
CA HIS A 158 -10.88 4.99 -13.16
C HIS A 158 -9.87 4.30 -12.23
N ARG A 159 -8.69 3.95 -12.77
CA ARG A 159 -7.67 3.29 -11.97
C ARG A 159 -7.22 4.13 -10.78
N PRO A 160 -6.92 3.50 -9.64
CA PRO A 160 -6.40 4.20 -8.47
C PRO A 160 -5.11 4.97 -8.80
N PHE A 161 -4.97 6.19 -8.26
CA PHE A 161 -3.76 7.01 -8.39
C PHE A 161 -3.31 7.26 -9.85
N ALA A 162 -4.25 7.39 -10.78
CA ALA A 162 -3.97 7.61 -12.20
C ALA A 162 -3.06 8.82 -12.50
N HIS A 163 -3.03 9.81 -11.60
CA HIS A 163 -2.19 11.00 -11.72
C HIS A 163 -0.75 10.80 -11.20
N ARG A 164 -0.46 9.70 -10.51
CA ARG A 164 0.85 9.45 -9.87
C ARG A 164 1.52 8.16 -10.30
N MET A 165 0.77 7.20 -10.82
CA MET A 165 1.32 5.97 -11.36
C MET A 165 0.79 5.73 -12.77
N ARG A 166 1.63 5.20 -13.64
CA ARG A 166 1.17 4.73 -14.95
C ARG A 166 0.27 3.50 -14.80
N SER A 167 -0.49 3.17 -15.82
CA SER A 167 -1.18 1.88 -15.90
C SER A 167 -0.18 0.73 -15.73
N MET A 168 -0.66 -0.42 -15.27
CA MET A 168 0.17 -1.62 -15.21
C MET A 168 0.59 -2.06 -16.61
N SER A 169 1.81 -2.52 -16.72
CA SER A 169 2.40 -2.97 -17.99
C SER A 169 3.21 -4.24 -17.76
N VAL A 170 3.50 -4.95 -18.83
CA VAL A 170 4.51 -6.01 -18.84
C VAL A 170 5.78 -5.46 -18.20
N SER A 171 6.49 -6.25 -17.44
CA SER A 171 7.63 -5.93 -16.58
C SER A 171 7.32 -5.29 -15.22
N ASP A 172 6.08 -4.89 -14.91
CA ASP A 172 5.74 -4.47 -13.55
C ASP A 172 5.74 -5.66 -12.58
N ILE A 173 6.02 -5.39 -11.32
CA ILE A 173 6.03 -6.41 -10.28
C ILE A 173 4.86 -6.19 -9.33
N VAL A 174 4.10 -7.24 -9.03
CA VAL A 174 3.09 -7.28 -7.98
C VAL A 174 3.60 -8.12 -6.82
N VAL A 175 3.68 -7.53 -5.63
CA VAL A 175 4.02 -8.27 -4.41
C VAL A 175 2.76 -8.46 -3.60
N LEU A 176 2.33 -9.70 -3.44
CA LEU A 176 1.21 -10.07 -2.56
C LEU A 176 1.74 -10.42 -1.17
N THR A 177 1.02 -9.96 -0.14
CA THR A 177 1.25 -10.37 1.25
C THR A 177 -0.04 -10.96 1.80
N GLN A 178 -0.04 -12.26 2.07
CA GLN A 178 -1.18 -12.99 2.62
C GLN A 178 -0.70 -13.95 3.71
N GLY A 179 -1.37 -13.97 4.86
CA GLY A 179 -1.00 -14.83 5.98
C GLY A 179 0.46 -14.68 6.43
N GLY A 180 1.01 -13.47 6.31
CA GLY A 180 2.42 -13.18 6.63
C GLY A 180 3.43 -13.62 5.56
N LYS A 181 3.00 -14.31 4.51
CA LYS A 181 3.86 -14.71 3.37
C LYS A 181 3.83 -13.65 2.28
N LYS A 182 5.02 -13.26 1.79
CA LYS A 182 5.17 -12.40 0.60
C LYS A 182 5.51 -13.26 -0.61
N THR A 183 4.85 -12.99 -1.72
CA THR A 183 5.13 -13.58 -3.03
C THR A 183 5.17 -12.48 -4.07
N ALA A 184 6.21 -12.44 -4.90
CA ALA A 184 6.36 -11.47 -5.97
C ALA A 184 6.04 -12.09 -7.32
N TYR A 185 5.35 -11.33 -8.16
CA TYR A 185 4.92 -11.75 -9.50
C TYR A 185 5.31 -10.70 -10.52
N TYR A 186 5.94 -11.12 -11.59
CA TYR A 186 6.21 -10.33 -12.78
C TYR A 186 4.98 -10.32 -13.67
N ALA A 187 4.52 -9.15 -14.09
CA ALA A 187 3.47 -9.05 -15.09
C ALA A 187 4.06 -9.42 -16.45
N ASP A 188 3.63 -10.56 -16.99
CA ASP A 188 4.12 -11.08 -18.25
C ASP A 188 3.16 -10.73 -19.41
N THR A 189 3.51 -11.08 -20.62
CA THR A 189 2.67 -10.93 -21.82
C THR A 189 1.35 -11.68 -21.68
N PHE A 190 1.39 -12.84 -21.04
CA PHE A 190 0.21 -13.64 -20.71
C PHE A 190 0.24 -14.02 -19.22
N GLY A 191 -0.57 -13.31 -18.41
CA GLY A 191 -0.69 -13.57 -16.99
C GLY A 191 0.51 -13.08 -16.17
N PHE A 192 0.89 -13.84 -15.16
CA PHE A 192 1.91 -13.46 -14.19
C PHE A 192 2.87 -14.62 -13.91
N GLN A 193 4.14 -14.30 -13.77
CA GLN A 193 5.20 -15.25 -13.43
C GLN A 193 5.75 -14.97 -12.03
N GLU A 194 5.82 -15.98 -11.16
CA GLU A 194 6.42 -15.83 -9.84
C GLU A 194 7.93 -15.56 -9.94
N VAL A 195 8.41 -14.55 -9.19
CA VAL A 195 9.79 -14.05 -9.21
C VAL A 195 10.36 -13.89 -7.78
N PRO A 196 10.66 -15.00 -7.10
CA PRO A 196 11.14 -14.95 -5.72
C PRO A 196 12.48 -14.21 -5.56
N GLU A 197 13.29 -14.13 -6.62
CA GLU A 197 14.55 -13.38 -6.65
C GLU A 197 14.36 -11.89 -6.39
N PHE A 198 13.23 -11.30 -6.78
CA PHE A 198 12.91 -9.90 -6.50
C PHE A 198 12.90 -9.61 -5.00
N LEU A 199 12.21 -10.44 -4.23
CA LEU A 199 12.15 -10.30 -2.76
C LEU A 199 13.50 -10.61 -2.09
N ALA A 200 14.26 -11.55 -2.63
CA ALA A 200 15.59 -11.88 -2.12
C ALA A 200 16.53 -10.68 -2.24
N GLN A 201 16.52 -10.01 -3.40
CA GLN A 201 17.33 -8.80 -3.65
C GLN A 201 16.90 -7.63 -2.75
N GLN A 202 15.61 -7.39 -2.56
CA GLN A 202 15.10 -6.36 -1.65
C GLN A 202 15.60 -6.55 -0.21
N ARG A 203 15.62 -7.78 0.28
CA ARG A 203 16.12 -8.09 1.62
C ARG A 203 17.60 -7.75 1.78
N VAL A 204 18.41 -8.00 0.77
CA VAL A 204 19.85 -7.66 0.77
C VAL A 204 20.04 -6.15 0.79
N GLN A 205 19.33 -5.41 -0.07
CA GLN A 205 19.40 -3.95 -0.12
C GLN A 205 19.02 -3.30 1.21
N LYS A 206 17.95 -3.77 1.84
CA LYS A 206 17.51 -3.26 3.16
C LYS A 206 18.60 -3.47 4.23
N LYS A 207 19.23 -4.65 4.29
CA LYS A 207 20.32 -4.93 5.23
C LYS A 207 21.55 -4.04 4.99
N HIS A 208 21.87 -3.73 3.74
CA HIS A 208 22.98 -2.83 3.41
C HIS A 208 22.71 -1.40 3.86
N LYS A 209 21.49 -0.90 3.64
CA LYS A 209 21.06 0.43 4.06
C LYS A 209 21.13 0.58 5.59
N GLU A 210 20.56 -0.36 6.34
CA GLU A 210 20.58 -0.37 7.80
C GLU A 210 22.00 -0.40 8.38
N ARG A 211 22.95 -1.08 7.72
CA ARG A 211 24.37 -1.11 8.13
C ARG A 211 25.13 0.17 7.76
N GLY A 212 24.73 0.86 6.72
CA GLY A 212 25.31 2.14 6.29
C GLY A 212 24.90 3.32 7.17
N GLU A 213 23.68 3.29 7.70
CA GLU A 213 23.13 4.32 8.60
C GLU A 213 23.62 4.14 10.06
N ALA A 214 24.19 2.98 10.42
CA ALA A 214 24.73 2.68 11.75
C ALA A 214 26.23 3.00 11.91
N ARG A 215 26.83 3.70 10.95
CA ARG A 215 28.22 4.21 10.98
C ARG A 215 28.25 5.71 10.94
#